data_88f5f35c8098dc8efccdc1da340fcc19
#
_entry.id   88f5f35c8098dc8efccdc1da340fcc19
#
_cell.length_a   1.000
_cell.length_b   1.000
_cell.length_c   1.000
_cell.angle_alpha   90.00
_cell.angle_beta   90.00
_cell.angle_gamma   90.00
#
_symmetry.space_group_name_H-M   'P 1'
#
loop_
_entity.id
_entity.type
_entity.pdbx_description
1 polymer ?
#
loop_
_entity_poly.entity_id
_entity_poly.type
_entity_poly.pdbx_seq_one_letter_code
_entity_poly.pdbx_strand_id
1 'polypeptide(L)'
;MEKVKNKEKKIKEKKRKDNKEKLSFAATMKNAWFAMKLAAAICPSYVVHTFITWLIGQSEWVFFDGVFMKVIVNALSEGREFESILRFILICGVVFCVLAIYTGYVDNVVYPLKTNRLYGGIYKKLYAKAKNVELSCYEDPDFYNRYTMAMDGAEMKITAVVRGMIGAVIGTAASASVFYMMYEIDHYAMLFIIAPLIGNFVFGNLMNKYNYMRYLEQVPNDKVLNYVSRMMYLPDGAKEIRLSNVFSLMRKQYGDATANNVKVAKKFAFRTANMNFWRITFTFTVIFEGVLLYAIYRNRVTGSISLADLTIMTSLMVAMTWILIRVFENIMEVLRNGMFINNLKGFLEYEEKIPEDFDGEMPDPDFQSLEFRKVSFSYKDKEIIHDLSFQINKGEIAALVGHNGAGKTTIVKLMLRLYDPDSGMILYNGKDIRTYNLKAYRDIFATTFQDFRLFGMTVKENILMGRHYESEDEMVKDALKKADVLERIEALEHGIDTVMTKEFDENGC
;
A
#
# COMPACT_ATOMS: atom_id res chain seq x y z
N MET A 1 -35.35 -2.29 24.01
CA MET A 1 -34.43 -3.41 24.26
C MET A 1 -34.16 -4.26 22.99
N GLU A 2 -35.17 -4.61 22.22
CA GLU A 2 -35.01 -5.45 21.01
C GLU A 2 -34.15 -4.83 19.89
N LYS A 3 -34.27 -3.52 19.63
CA LYS A 3 -33.44 -2.79 18.66
C LYS A 3 -31.95 -2.76 19.04
N VAL A 4 -31.61 -2.75 20.33
CA VAL A 4 -30.23 -2.81 20.82
C VAL A 4 -29.65 -4.22 20.64
N LYS A 5 -30.43 -5.28 20.99
CA LYS A 5 -30.03 -6.68 20.76
C LYS A 5 -29.83 -7.01 19.29
N ASN A 6 -30.67 -6.47 18.39
CA ASN A 6 -30.51 -6.66 16.95
C ASN A 6 -29.28 -5.91 16.39
N LYS A 7 -28.95 -4.76 16.96
CA LYS A 7 -27.73 -4.00 16.59
C LYS A 7 -26.48 -4.73 17.07
N GLU A 8 -26.49 -5.28 18.27
CA GLU A 8 -25.38 -6.11 18.80
C GLU A 8 -25.22 -7.43 18.02
N LYS A 9 -26.32 -8.05 17.58
CA LYS A 9 -26.29 -9.27 16.75
C LYS A 9 -25.71 -9.00 15.37
N LYS A 10 -26.11 -7.90 14.72
CA LYS A 10 -25.52 -7.44 13.46
C LYS A 10 -24.04 -7.07 13.60
N ILE A 11 -23.64 -6.43 14.70
CA ILE A 11 -22.22 -6.13 15.00
C ILE A 11 -21.44 -7.42 15.25
N LYS A 12 -22.00 -8.41 15.95
CA LYS A 12 -21.38 -9.72 16.14
C LYS A 12 -21.28 -10.53 14.85
N GLU A 13 -22.28 -10.46 13.98
CA GLU A 13 -22.28 -11.11 12.66
C GLU A 13 -21.31 -10.42 11.69
N LYS A 14 -21.23 -9.08 11.72
CA LYS A 14 -20.21 -8.32 10.98
C LYS A 14 -18.81 -8.65 11.50
N LYS A 15 -18.58 -8.68 12.81
CA LYS A 15 -17.32 -9.14 13.42
C LYS A 15 -16.99 -10.60 13.11
N ARG A 16 -17.98 -11.49 12.92
CA ARG A 16 -17.79 -12.87 12.47
C ARG A 16 -17.44 -12.96 10.98
N LYS A 17 -18.00 -12.08 10.14
CA LYS A 17 -17.61 -11.97 8.71
C LYS A 17 -16.21 -11.39 8.54
N ASP A 18 -15.88 -10.32 9.27
CA ASP A 18 -14.54 -9.72 9.29
C ASP A 18 -13.48 -10.71 9.84
N ASN A 19 -13.87 -11.61 10.75
CA ASN A 19 -12.99 -12.68 11.26
C ASN A 19 -12.87 -13.88 10.30
N LYS A 20 -13.71 -13.97 9.24
CA LYS A 20 -13.62 -14.99 8.18
C LYS A 20 -12.70 -14.58 7.03
N GLU A 21 -12.31 -13.32 6.94
CA GLU A 21 -11.32 -12.84 5.95
C GLU A 21 -9.86 -13.02 6.40
N LYS A 22 -9.55 -14.07 7.15
CA LYS A 22 -8.16 -14.53 7.22
C LYS A 22 -7.83 -15.10 5.86
N LEU A 23 -7.09 -14.32 5.07
CA LEU A 23 -6.48 -14.86 3.86
C LEU A 23 -5.78 -16.17 4.19
N SER A 24 -6.10 -17.23 3.46
CA SER A 24 -5.35 -18.47 3.59
C SER A 24 -3.89 -18.20 3.24
N PHE A 25 -2.96 -18.99 3.77
CA PHE A 25 -1.54 -18.87 3.43
C PHE A 25 -1.33 -18.88 1.91
N ALA A 26 -2.03 -19.74 1.19
CA ALA A 26 -1.99 -19.81 -0.27
C ALA A 26 -2.47 -18.52 -0.94
N ALA A 27 -3.53 -17.87 -0.43
CA ALA A 27 -4.00 -16.60 -0.95
C ALA A 27 -2.98 -15.48 -0.69
N THR A 28 -2.34 -15.46 0.48
CA THR A 28 -1.28 -14.49 0.79
C THR A 28 -0.08 -14.67 -0.15
N MET A 29 0.33 -15.91 -0.44
CA MET A 29 1.42 -16.18 -1.40
C MET A 29 1.04 -15.74 -2.81
N LYS A 30 -0.22 -15.96 -3.23
CA LYS A 30 -0.72 -15.47 -4.53
C LYS A 30 -0.67 -13.94 -4.62
N ASN A 31 -1.04 -13.25 -3.54
CA ASN A 31 -0.94 -11.79 -3.46
C ASN A 31 0.51 -11.30 -3.45
N ALA A 32 1.39 -11.97 -2.74
CA ALA A 32 2.82 -11.66 -2.74
C ALA A 32 3.44 -11.83 -4.14
N TRP A 33 3.04 -12.89 -4.84
CA TRP A 33 3.47 -13.11 -6.23
C TRP A 33 2.93 -12.04 -7.19
N PHE A 34 1.70 -11.58 -6.96
CA PHE A 34 1.14 -10.43 -7.70
C PHE A 34 1.98 -9.16 -7.47
N ALA A 35 2.34 -8.84 -6.22
CA ALA A 35 3.20 -7.70 -5.91
C ALA A 35 4.57 -7.81 -6.58
N MET A 36 5.17 -9.02 -6.57
CA MET A 36 6.45 -9.30 -7.26
C MET A 36 6.34 -9.04 -8.77
N LYS A 37 5.29 -9.58 -9.42
CA LYS A 37 5.05 -9.36 -10.85
C LYS A 37 4.85 -7.90 -11.18
N LEU A 38 4.09 -7.18 -10.36
CA LEU A 38 3.84 -5.75 -10.53
C LEU A 38 5.14 -4.95 -10.44
N ALA A 39 5.96 -5.21 -9.42
CA ALA A 39 7.25 -4.55 -9.25
C ALA A 39 8.21 -4.88 -10.40
N ALA A 40 8.28 -6.13 -10.83
CA ALA A 40 9.11 -6.56 -11.96
C ALA A 40 8.68 -5.94 -13.29
N ALA A 41 7.37 -5.78 -13.52
CA ALA A 41 6.84 -5.14 -14.73
C ALA A 41 7.14 -3.64 -14.77
N ILE A 42 7.17 -2.96 -13.62
CA ILE A 42 7.43 -1.50 -13.54
C ILE A 42 8.93 -1.22 -13.54
N CYS A 43 9.68 -1.92 -12.69
CA CYS A 43 11.12 -1.70 -12.49
C CYS A 43 11.87 -3.02 -12.25
N PRO A 44 12.15 -3.81 -13.30
CA PRO A 44 12.81 -5.11 -13.15
C PRO A 44 14.19 -4.99 -12.49
N SER A 45 14.90 -3.89 -12.75
CA SER A 45 16.21 -3.66 -12.13
C SER A 45 16.15 -3.52 -10.61
N TYR A 46 15.03 -3.01 -10.02
CA TYR A 46 14.84 -2.99 -8.58
C TYR A 46 14.83 -4.42 -8.00
N VAL A 47 14.10 -5.31 -8.64
CA VAL A 47 14.00 -6.72 -8.21
C VAL A 47 15.35 -7.42 -8.31
N VAL A 48 16.06 -7.22 -9.44
CA VAL A 48 17.39 -7.83 -9.67
C VAL A 48 18.41 -7.34 -8.64
N HIS A 49 18.52 -6.03 -8.42
CA HIS A 49 19.46 -5.51 -7.41
C HIS A 49 19.10 -5.98 -6.00
N THR A 50 17.79 -6.04 -5.68
CA THR A 50 17.35 -6.60 -4.39
C THR A 50 17.78 -8.06 -4.24
N PHE A 51 17.64 -8.87 -5.27
CA PHE A 51 18.07 -10.25 -5.26
C PHE A 51 19.59 -10.37 -5.07
N ILE A 52 20.38 -9.61 -5.82
CA ILE A 52 21.84 -9.65 -5.77
C ILE A 52 22.35 -9.20 -4.38
N THR A 53 21.84 -8.10 -3.83
CA THR A 53 22.27 -7.62 -2.50
C THR A 53 21.90 -8.58 -1.38
N TRP A 54 20.72 -9.20 -1.44
CA TRP A 54 20.36 -10.26 -0.50
C TRP A 54 21.26 -11.49 -0.65
N LEU A 55 21.57 -11.89 -1.87
CA LEU A 55 22.47 -13.02 -2.15
C LEU A 55 23.88 -12.76 -1.60
N ILE A 56 24.44 -11.59 -1.89
CA ILE A 56 25.76 -11.18 -1.35
C ILE A 56 25.72 -11.23 0.17
N GLY A 57 24.80 -10.51 0.82
CA GLY A 57 24.76 -10.41 2.27
C GLY A 57 24.58 -11.75 2.98
N GLN A 58 23.78 -12.69 2.44
CA GLN A 58 23.65 -14.03 3.01
C GLN A 58 24.87 -14.90 2.73
N SER A 59 25.45 -14.78 1.53
CA SER A 59 26.68 -15.53 1.18
C SER A 59 27.88 -15.10 2.03
N GLU A 60 28.00 -13.82 2.34
CA GLU A 60 29.04 -13.30 3.26
C GLU A 60 28.94 -13.95 4.63
N TRP A 61 27.76 -14.03 5.23
CA TRP A 61 27.55 -14.67 6.53
C TRP A 61 27.91 -16.18 6.49
N VAL A 62 27.38 -16.91 5.50
CA VAL A 62 27.64 -18.35 5.35
C VAL A 62 29.13 -18.62 5.11
N PHE A 63 29.76 -17.79 4.27
CA PHE A 63 31.18 -17.92 3.97
C PHE A 63 32.05 -17.64 5.19
N PHE A 64 31.80 -16.51 5.89
CA PHE A 64 32.64 -16.07 7.01
C PHE A 64 32.59 -17.05 8.18
N ASP A 65 31.36 -17.41 8.63
CA ASP A 65 31.19 -18.27 9.79
C ASP A 65 31.41 -19.77 9.49
N GLY A 66 31.26 -20.18 8.23
CA GLY A 66 31.45 -21.56 7.81
C GLY A 66 32.83 -21.80 7.17
N VAL A 67 33.00 -21.37 5.94
CA VAL A 67 34.15 -21.73 5.10
C VAL A 67 35.42 -21.06 5.57
N PHE A 68 35.38 -19.72 5.80
CA PHE A 68 36.55 -18.93 6.20
C PHE A 68 37.12 -19.42 7.54
N MET A 69 36.26 -19.58 8.55
CA MET A 69 36.67 -20.10 9.85
C MET A 69 37.21 -21.53 9.75
N LYS A 70 36.59 -22.41 8.95
CA LYS A 70 37.04 -23.77 8.74
C LYS A 70 38.45 -23.81 8.15
N VAL A 71 38.70 -23.00 7.12
CA VAL A 71 40.01 -22.92 6.46
C VAL A 71 41.09 -22.42 7.43
N ILE A 72 40.84 -21.38 8.21
CA ILE A 72 41.79 -20.82 9.16
C ILE A 72 42.10 -21.78 10.31
N VAL A 73 41.09 -22.35 10.94
CA VAL A 73 41.24 -23.27 12.06
C VAL A 73 42.00 -24.55 11.63
N ASN A 74 41.65 -25.09 10.45
CA ASN A 74 42.37 -26.25 9.92
C ASN A 74 43.85 -25.91 9.58
N ALA A 75 44.08 -24.76 8.93
CA ALA A 75 45.45 -24.34 8.61
C ALA A 75 46.34 -24.17 9.86
N LEU A 76 45.77 -23.63 10.95
CA LEU A 76 46.45 -23.53 12.24
C LEU A 76 46.71 -24.90 12.88
N SER A 77 45.73 -25.79 12.82
CA SER A 77 45.82 -27.15 13.35
C SER A 77 46.85 -28.02 12.59
N GLU A 78 46.98 -27.80 11.28
CA GLU A 78 47.94 -28.48 10.39
C GLU A 78 49.35 -27.87 10.45
N GLY A 79 49.54 -26.72 11.19
CA GLY A 79 50.82 -26.04 11.28
C GLY A 79 51.27 -25.41 9.96
N ARG A 80 50.33 -24.93 9.11
CA ARG A 80 50.67 -24.30 7.82
C ARG A 80 51.49 -23.02 8.04
N GLU A 81 52.32 -22.68 7.04
CA GLU A 81 53.13 -21.46 7.07
C GLU A 81 52.27 -20.21 7.18
N PHE A 82 52.69 -19.26 8.04
CA PHE A 82 51.99 -18.02 8.30
C PHE A 82 51.70 -17.22 7.03
N GLU A 83 52.64 -17.19 6.07
CA GLU A 83 52.41 -16.51 4.78
C GLU A 83 51.25 -17.05 3.95
N SER A 84 51.00 -18.33 4.03
CA SER A 84 49.89 -18.99 3.32
C SER A 84 48.53 -18.53 3.90
N ILE A 85 48.44 -18.49 5.24
CA ILE A 85 47.27 -18.00 5.99
C ILE A 85 47.03 -16.52 5.71
N LEU A 86 48.11 -15.72 5.79
CA LEU A 86 48.03 -14.27 5.52
C LEU A 86 47.55 -13.97 4.10
N ARG A 87 48.10 -14.67 3.09
CA ARG A 87 47.61 -14.56 1.68
C ARG A 87 46.12 -14.85 1.55
N PHE A 88 45.64 -15.91 2.14
CA PHE A 88 44.22 -16.27 2.13
C PHE A 88 43.37 -15.16 2.75
N ILE A 89 43.72 -14.63 3.93
CA ILE A 89 43.02 -13.55 4.61
C ILE A 89 43.00 -12.28 3.75
N LEU A 90 44.11 -11.91 3.14
CA LEU A 90 44.20 -10.72 2.29
C LEU A 90 43.35 -10.84 1.04
N ILE A 91 43.34 -12.02 0.37
CA ILE A 91 42.49 -12.26 -0.80
C ILE A 91 41.00 -12.14 -0.40
N CYS A 92 40.57 -12.78 0.68
CA CYS A 92 39.24 -12.65 1.21
C CYS A 92 38.88 -11.19 1.52
N GLY A 93 39.80 -10.46 2.18
CA GLY A 93 39.61 -9.03 2.50
C GLY A 93 39.39 -8.17 1.26
N VAL A 94 40.16 -8.39 0.19
CA VAL A 94 39.96 -7.68 -1.08
C VAL A 94 38.60 -7.99 -1.70
N VAL A 95 38.20 -9.28 -1.73
CA VAL A 95 36.88 -9.69 -2.25
C VAL A 95 35.77 -9.04 -1.46
N PHE A 96 35.83 -9.06 -0.12
CA PHE A 96 34.82 -8.41 0.73
C PHE A 96 34.78 -6.89 0.56
N CYS A 97 35.93 -6.24 0.39
CA CYS A 97 35.96 -4.81 0.07
C CYS A 97 35.22 -4.49 -1.24
N VAL A 98 35.45 -5.27 -2.29
CA VAL A 98 34.75 -5.09 -3.57
C VAL A 98 33.24 -5.28 -3.41
N LEU A 99 32.82 -6.33 -2.68
CA LEU A 99 31.40 -6.58 -2.40
C LEU A 99 30.76 -5.47 -1.56
N ALA A 100 31.47 -4.99 -0.54
CA ALA A 100 31.04 -3.88 0.30
C ALA A 100 30.90 -2.56 -0.48
N ILE A 101 31.83 -2.27 -1.39
CA ILE A 101 31.73 -1.12 -2.30
C ILE A 101 30.49 -1.26 -3.19
N TYR A 102 30.26 -2.45 -3.77
CA TYR A 102 29.08 -2.70 -4.60
C TYR A 102 27.79 -2.54 -3.80
N THR A 103 27.65 -3.17 -2.63
CA THR A 103 26.45 -3.07 -1.79
C THR A 103 26.23 -1.65 -1.32
N GLY A 104 27.29 -0.94 -0.90
CA GLY A 104 27.22 0.46 -0.52
C GLY A 104 26.79 1.37 -1.67
N TYR A 105 27.27 1.13 -2.90
CA TYR A 105 26.80 1.84 -4.08
C TYR A 105 25.32 1.56 -4.38
N VAL A 106 24.92 0.30 -4.31
CA VAL A 106 23.52 -0.07 -4.54
C VAL A 106 22.60 0.56 -3.51
N ASP A 107 22.94 0.52 -2.23
CA ASP A 107 22.11 1.04 -1.15
C ASP A 107 21.95 2.57 -1.20
N ASN A 108 23.04 3.30 -1.51
CA ASN A 108 23.05 4.75 -1.44
C ASN A 108 22.70 5.44 -2.78
N VAL A 109 22.88 4.77 -3.92
CA VAL A 109 22.65 5.35 -5.24
C VAL A 109 21.52 4.62 -5.98
N VAL A 110 21.67 3.31 -6.15
CA VAL A 110 20.74 2.55 -7.01
C VAL A 110 19.35 2.44 -6.40
N TYR A 111 19.25 2.07 -5.11
CA TYR A 111 17.96 1.90 -4.45
C TYR A 111 17.12 3.18 -4.39
N PRO A 112 17.63 4.36 -3.99
CA PRO A 112 16.82 5.58 -4.00
C PRO A 112 16.26 5.88 -5.39
N LEU A 113 17.09 5.77 -6.45
CA LEU A 113 16.66 6.02 -7.83
C LEU A 113 15.60 5.00 -8.32
N LYS A 114 15.83 3.71 -8.07
CA LYS A 114 14.93 2.65 -8.54
C LYS A 114 13.64 2.57 -7.72
N THR A 115 13.71 2.88 -6.43
CA THR A 115 12.55 2.97 -5.55
C THR A 115 11.62 4.09 -5.99
N ASN A 116 12.15 5.30 -6.27
CA ASN A 116 11.33 6.41 -6.77
C ASN A 116 10.68 6.08 -8.13
N ARG A 117 11.43 5.42 -9.03
CA ARG A 117 10.87 4.97 -10.30
C ARG A 117 9.76 3.93 -10.12
N LEU A 118 9.96 3.00 -9.20
CA LEU A 118 8.95 1.99 -8.86
C LEU A 118 7.69 2.66 -8.27
N TYR A 119 7.87 3.60 -7.35
CA TYR A 119 6.78 4.35 -6.72
C TYR A 119 5.97 5.12 -7.76
N GLY A 120 6.64 5.91 -8.61
CA GLY A 120 5.98 6.63 -9.70
C GLY A 120 5.20 5.71 -10.64
N GLY A 121 5.75 4.53 -10.96
CA GLY A 121 5.07 3.54 -11.79
C GLY A 121 3.85 2.88 -11.11
N ILE A 122 3.92 2.65 -9.80
CA ILE A 122 2.79 2.13 -9.02
C ILE A 122 1.66 3.16 -8.99
N TYR A 123 1.96 4.42 -8.63
CA TYR A 123 0.95 5.47 -8.54
C TYR A 123 0.36 5.81 -9.91
N LYS A 124 1.16 5.80 -10.98
CA LYS A 124 0.65 5.99 -12.34
C LYS A 124 -0.46 4.96 -12.69
N LYS A 125 -0.28 3.69 -12.32
CA LYS A 125 -1.31 2.66 -12.51
C LYS A 125 -2.52 2.87 -11.61
N LEU A 126 -2.29 3.23 -10.35
CA LEU A 126 -3.36 3.50 -9.37
C LEU A 126 -4.20 4.70 -9.79
N TYR A 127 -3.58 5.80 -10.21
CA TYR A 127 -4.29 7.00 -10.64
C TYR A 127 -5.03 6.79 -11.96
N ALA A 128 -4.44 6.05 -12.91
CA ALA A 128 -5.14 5.67 -14.12
C ALA A 128 -6.41 4.86 -13.82
N LYS A 129 -6.31 3.90 -12.87
CA LYS A 129 -7.47 3.13 -12.43
C LYS A 129 -8.48 3.99 -11.67
N ALA A 130 -8.02 4.86 -10.78
CA ALA A 130 -8.88 5.78 -10.01
C ALA A 130 -9.66 6.73 -10.93
N LYS A 131 -9.04 7.20 -12.02
CA LYS A 131 -9.71 8.03 -13.03
C LYS A 131 -10.88 7.29 -13.70
N ASN A 132 -10.73 5.99 -13.95
CA ASN A 132 -11.68 5.22 -14.74
C ASN A 132 -12.82 4.59 -13.91
N VAL A 133 -12.69 4.61 -12.57
CA VAL A 133 -13.75 4.07 -11.69
C VAL A 133 -14.92 5.05 -11.62
N GLU A 134 -16.13 4.53 -11.73
CA GLU A 134 -17.37 5.33 -11.72
C GLU A 134 -17.59 6.08 -10.40
N LEU A 135 -18.32 7.20 -10.47
CA LEU A 135 -18.60 8.09 -9.34
C LEU A 135 -19.30 7.37 -8.18
N SER A 136 -20.13 6.38 -8.47
CA SER A 136 -20.82 5.54 -7.49
C SER A 136 -19.86 4.86 -6.50
N CYS A 137 -18.67 4.52 -6.95
CA CYS A 137 -17.62 3.90 -6.12
C CYS A 137 -17.09 4.85 -5.04
N TYR A 138 -16.97 6.14 -5.34
CA TYR A 138 -16.55 7.15 -4.37
C TYR A 138 -17.62 7.48 -3.35
N GLU A 139 -18.88 7.34 -3.71
CA GLU A 139 -20.04 7.53 -2.84
C GLU A 139 -20.36 6.27 -2.00
N ASP A 140 -19.80 5.09 -2.34
CA ASP A 140 -19.92 3.87 -1.55
C ASP A 140 -18.86 3.80 -0.43
N PRO A 141 -19.25 3.92 0.86
CA PRO A 141 -18.29 3.90 1.97
C PRO A 141 -17.44 2.63 2.04
N ASP A 142 -17.98 1.48 1.64
CA ASP A 142 -17.25 0.21 1.68
C ASP A 142 -16.22 0.13 0.55
N PHE A 143 -16.54 0.62 -0.64
CA PHE A 143 -15.58 0.75 -1.74
C PHE A 143 -14.53 1.80 -1.42
N TYR A 144 -14.95 3.00 -0.98
CA TYR A 144 -14.05 4.10 -0.66
C TYR A 144 -13.06 3.73 0.44
N ASN A 145 -13.48 2.99 1.47
CA ASN A 145 -12.58 2.48 2.50
C ASN A 145 -11.53 1.51 1.93
N ARG A 146 -11.92 0.61 1.03
CA ARG A 146 -10.98 -0.33 0.37
C ARG A 146 -10.02 0.41 -0.57
N TYR A 147 -10.54 1.39 -1.32
CA TYR A 147 -9.76 2.24 -2.19
C TYR A 147 -8.70 3.03 -1.40
N THR A 148 -9.10 3.71 -0.33
CA THR A 148 -8.14 4.46 0.51
C THR A 148 -7.11 3.54 1.15
N MET A 149 -7.50 2.33 1.59
CA MET A 149 -6.55 1.34 2.09
C MET A 149 -5.59 0.84 0.99
N ALA A 150 -6.04 0.74 -0.26
CA ALA A 150 -5.21 0.34 -1.38
C ALA A 150 -4.19 1.43 -1.76
N MET A 151 -4.58 2.72 -1.63
CA MET A 151 -3.72 3.87 -1.93
C MET A 151 -2.71 4.16 -0.82
N ASP A 152 -3.08 3.91 0.45
CA ASP A 152 -2.26 4.26 1.61
C ASP A 152 -0.97 3.46 1.68
N GLY A 153 0.14 4.08 1.31
CA GLY A 153 1.48 3.50 1.35
C GLY A 153 1.63 2.24 0.49
N ALA A 154 0.94 2.18 -0.66
CA ALA A 154 0.99 1.03 -1.58
C ALA A 154 2.42 0.69 -1.98
N GLU A 155 3.23 1.69 -2.25
CA GLU A 155 4.63 1.57 -2.64
C GLU A 155 5.48 0.92 -1.56
N MET A 156 5.31 1.34 -0.30
CA MET A 156 6.05 0.76 0.83
C MET A 156 5.65 -0.69 1.08
N LYS A 157 4.37 -1.01 0.94
CA LYS A 157 3.85 -2.36 1.15
C LYS A 157 4.30 -3.33 0.05
N ILE A 158 4.32 -2.86 -1.21
CA ILE A 158 4.84 -3.65 -2.35
C ILE A 158 6.33 -3.90 -2.17
N THR A 159 7.13 -2.88 -1.87
CA THR A 159 8.57 -3.04 -1.67
C THR A 159 8.90 -3.94 -0.49
N ALA A 160 8.15 -3.84 0.61
CA ALA A 160 8.28 -4.71 1.76
C ALA A 160 7.99 -6.18 1.41
N VAL A 161 6.94 -6.44 0.64
CA VAL A 161 6.62 -7.81 0.17
C VAL A 161 7.70 -8.34 -0.77
N VAL A 162 8.19 -7.54 -1.72
CA VAL A 162 9.25 -7.95 -2.66
C VAL A 162 10.54 -8.30 -1.90
N ARG A 163 10.98 -7.41 -1.00
CA ARG A 163 12.15 -7.66 -0.14
C ARG A 163 11.96 -8.89 0.74
N GLY A 164 10.79 -9.01 1.37
CA GLY A 164 10.45 -10.13 2.23
C GLY A 164 10.43 -11.48 1.49
N MET A 165 9.88 -11.54 0.27
CA MET A 165 9.90 -12.76 -0.55
C MET A 165 11.32 -13.16 -0.93
N ILE A 166 12.11 -12.22 -1.45
CA ILE A 166 13.50 -12.47 -1.86
C ILE A 166 14.33 -12.89 -0.65
N GLY A 167 14.21 -12.13 0.46
CA GLY A 167 14.93 -12.43 1.69
C GLY A 167 14.56 -13.78 2.31
N ALA A 168 13.27 -14.16 2.25
CA ALA A 168 12.83 -15.48 2.73
C ALA A 168 13.41 -16.61 1.89
N VAL A 169 13.40 -16.49 0.55
CA VAL A 169 13.94 -17.53 -0.35
C VAL A 169 15.45 -17.67 -0.18
N ILE A 170 16.20 -16.58 -0.25
CA ILE A 170 17.66 -16.61 -0.15
C ILE A 170 18.09 -17.00 1.28
N GLY A 171 17.42 -16.48 2.30
CA GLY A 171 17.70 -16.85 3.69
C GLY A 171 17.41 -18.33 3.99
N THR A 172 16.37 -18.89 3.38
CA THR A 172 16.10 -20.35 3.49
C THR A 172 17.20 -21.17 2.82
N ALA A 173 17.68 -20.75 1.65
CA ALA A 173 18.81 -21.39 0.99
C ALA A 173 20.11 -21.29 1.82
N ALA A 174 20.38 -20.12 2.40
CA ALA A 174 21.51 -19.90 3.32
C ALA A 174 21.38 -20.78 4.58
N SER A 175 20.18 -20.88 5.17
CA SER A 175 19.93 -21.78 6.30
C SER A 175 20.21 -23.22 5.96
N ALA A 176 19.80 -23.68 4.76
CA ALA A 176 20.06 -25.03 4.29
C ALA A 176 21.58 -25.29 4.12
N SER A 177 22.35 -24.31 3.64
CA SER A 177 23.81 -24.42 3.52
C SER A 177 24.49 -24.57 4.88
N VAL A 178 24.11 -23.72 5.86
CA VAL A 178 24.65 -23.82 7.24
C VAL A 178 24.26 -25.15 7.88
N PHE A 179 23.00 -25.57 7.67
CA PHE A 179 22.49 -26.85 8.15
C PHE A 179 23.30 -28.03 7.59
N TYR A 180 23.62 -28.00 6.30
CA TYR A 180 24.44 -29.01 5.67
C TYR A 180 25.88 -29.05 6.23
N MET A 181 26.51 -27.89 6.43
CA MET A 181 27.85 -27.81 7.04
C MET A 181 27.89 -28.37 8.47
N MET A 182 26.84 -28.10 9.28
CA MET A 182 26.73 -28.65 10.63
C MET A 182 26.46 -30.16 10.59
N TYR A 183 25.71 -30.67 9.63
CA TYR A 183 25.45 -32.09 9.44
C TYR A 183 26.72 -32.88 9.15
N GLU A 184 27.65 -32.33 8.35
CA GLU A 184 28.93 -32.97 8.06
C GLU A 184 29.82 -33.14 9.30
N ILE A 185 29.70 -32.21 10.28
CA ILE A 185 30.48 -32.26 11.52
C ILE A 185 29.84 -33.27 12.49
N ASP A 186 28.55 -33.09 12.79
CA ASP A 186 27.82 -33.99 13.68
C ASP A 186 26.31 -33.99 13.39
N HIS A 187 25.76 -35.15 13.06
CA HIS A 187 24.37 -35.35 12.67
C HIS A 187 23.36 -34.96 13.77
N TYR A 188 23.73 -35.16 15.04
CA TYR A 188 22.84 -34.87 16.17
C TYR A 188 22.77 -33.38 16.52
N ALA A 189 23.75 -32.57 16.12
CA ALA A 189 23.74 -31.13 16.32
C ALA A 189 22.52 -30.45 15.68
N MET A 190 21.98 -31.06 14.63
CA MET A 190 20.78 -30.54 13.94
C MET A 190 19.51 -30.51 14.79
N LEU A 191 19.37 -31.37 15.80
CA LEU A 191 18.23 -31.38 16.68
C LEU A 191 18.08 -30.05 17.44
N PHE A 192 19.20 -29.42 17.75
CA PHE A 192 19.24 -28.11 18.43
C PHE A 192 18.83 -26.95 17.51
N ILE A 193 18.77 -27.15 16.18
CA ILE A 193 18.29 -26.15 15.21
C ILE A 193 16.80 -26.35 14.92
N ILE A 194 16.36 -27.59 14.77
CA ILE A 194 14.96 -27.91 14.45
C ILE A 194 14.01 -27.44 15.55
N ALA A 195 14.37 -27.64 16.81
CA ALA A 195 13.51 -27.25 17.93
C ALA A 195 13.24 -25.74 17.99
N PRO A 196 14.25 -24.84 17.86
CA PRO A 196 14.02 -23.38 17.75
C PRO A 196 13.23 -22.96 16.51
N LEU A 197 13.39 -23.65 15.37
CA LEU A 197 12.57 -23.40 14.18
C LEU A 197 11.09 -23.57 14.48
N ILE A 198 10.72 -24.68 15.10
CA ILE A 198 9.34 -24.97 15.51
C ILE A 198 8.88 -23.93 16.53
N GLY A 199 9.70 -23.62 17.53
CA GLY A 199 9.40 -22.60 18.55
C GLY A 199 9.17 -21.21 17.95
N ASN A 200 10.04 -20.75 17.06
CA ASN A 200 9.90 -19.49 16.36
C ASN A 200 8.59 -19.41 15.56
N PHE A 201 8.24 -20.49 14.86
CA PHE A 201 6.99 -20.56 14.11
C PHE A 201 5.76 -20.46 15.04
N VAL A 202 5.73 -21.22 16.13
CA VAL A 202 4.60 -21.25 17.08
C VAL A 202 4.46 -19.89 17.78
N PHE A 203 5.53 -19.41 18.44
CA PHE A 203 5.49 -18.16 19.20
C PHE A 203 5.29 -16.94 18.28
N GLY A 204 5.86 -16.95 17.10
CA GLY A 204 5.69 -15.91 16.12
C GLY A 204 4.27 -15.80 15.59
N ASN A 205 3.62 -16.91 15.29
CA ASN A 205 2.21 -16.92 14.88
C ASN A 205 1.27 -16.42 16.01
N LEU A 206 1.55 -16.80 17.25
CA LEU A 206 0.79 -16.30 18.41
C LEU A 206 1.00 -14.78 18.58
N MET A 207 2.23 -14.30 18.48
CA MET A 207 2.54 -12.88 18.57
C MET A 207 1.85 -12.08 17.46
N ASN A 208 1.86 -12.55 16.22
CA ASN A 208 1.17 -11.93 15.11
C ASN A 208 -0.34 -11.87 15.32
N LYS A 209 -0.94 -12.94 15.85
CA LYS A 209 -2.37 -12.94 16.22
C LYS A 209 -2.70 -11.84 17.22
N TYR A 210 -1.89 -11.68 18.28
CA TYR A 210 -2.09 -10.61 19.27
C TYR A 210 -1.85 -9.22 18.70
N ASN A 211 -0.83 -9.03 17.88
CA ASN A 211 -0.55 -7.78 17.19
C ASN A 211 -1.70 -7.39 16.25
N TYR A 212 -2.25 -8.34 15.51
CA TYR A 212 -3.40 -8.11 14.64
C TYR A 212 -4.65 -7.73 15.44
N MET A 213 -4.92 -8.44 16.54
CA MET A 213 -6.05 -8.10 17.43
C MET A 213 -5.89 -6.70 18.03
N ARG A 214 -4.68 -6.32 18.44
CA ARG A 214 -4.36 -4.98 18.91
C ARG A 214 -4.64 -3.94 17.83
N TYR A 215 -4.16 -4.16 16.60
CA TYR A 215 -4.40 -3.29 15.46
C TYR A 215 -5.90 -3.05 15.23
N LEU A 216 -6.70 -4.11 15.18
CA LEU A 216 -8.15 -4.00 14.99
C LEU A 216 -8.85 -3.17 16.09
N GLU A 217 -8.39 -3.29 17.35
CA GLU A 217 -8.94 -2.50 18.45
C GLU A 217 -8.46 -1.04 18.43
N GLN A 218 -7.33 -0.72 17.79
CA GLN A 218 -6.79 0.63 17.64
C GLN A 218 -7.39 1.40 16.45
N VAL A 219 -7.74 0.73 15.34
CA VAL A 219 -8.27 1.35 14.11
C VAL A 219 -9.38 2.40 14.35
N PRO A 220 -10.40 2.17 15.20
CA PRO A 220 -11.43 3.19 15.46
C PRO A 220 -10.87 4.47 16.09
N ASN A 221 -9.92 4.34 17.01
CA ASN A 221 -9.28 5.48 17.68
C ASN A 221 -8.36 6.22 16.69
N ASP A 222 -7.61 5.48 15.86
CA ASP A 222 -6.72 6.06 14.86
C ASP A 222 -7.49 6.89 13.83
N LYS A 223 -8.72 6.50 13.47
CA LYS A 223 -9.61 7.32 12.64
C LYS A 223 -9.92 8.67 13.29
N VAL A 224 -10.18 8.69 14.60
CA VAL A 224 -10.41 9.95 15.34
C VAL A 224 -9.14 10.79 15.38
N LEU A 225 -7.98 10.19 15.68
CA LEU A 225 -6.69 10.88 15.71
C LEU A 225 -6.38 11.52 14.35
N ASN A 226 -6.53 10.76 13.27
CA ASN A 226 -6.29 11.24 11.90
C ASN A 226 -7.26 12.35 11.49
N TYR A 227 -8.54 12.25 11.89
CA TYR A 227 -9.53 13.31 11.63
C TYR A 227 -9.15 14.59 12.33
N VAL A 228 -8.88 14.55 13.65
CA VAL A 228 -8.50 15.72 14.42
C VAL A 228 -7.21 16.34 13.88
N SER A 229 -6.18 15.52 13.61
CA SER A 229 -4.92 15.99 13.03
C SER A 229 -5.15 16.71 11.71
N ARG A 230 -5.94 16.14 10.80
CA ARG A 230 -6.28 16.76 9.51
C ARG A 230 -6.98 18.12 9.69
N MET A 231 -7.93 18.23 10.61
CA MET A 231 -8.61 19.49 10.90
C MET A 231 -7.68 20.56 11.48
N MET A 232 -6.59 20.15 12.14
CA MET A 232 -5.62 21.08 12.74
C MET A 232 -4.61 21.66 11.76
N TYR A 233 -4.23 20.90 10.72
CA TYR A 233 -3.23 21.39 9.75
C TYR A 233 -3.82 21.87 8.42
N LEU A 234 -5.08 21.52 8.09
CA LEU A 234 -5.74 22.04 6.90
C LEU A 234 -6.36 23.42 7.17
N PRO A 235 -6.31 24.34 6.18
CA PRO A 235 -6.87 25.69 6.32
C PRO A 235 -8.39 25.70 6.43
N ASP A 236 -9.09 24.69 5.92
CA ASP A 236 -10.55 24.61 5.78
C ASP A 236 -11.31 24.82 7.11
N GLY A 237 -10.78 24.27 8.21
CA GLY A 237 -11.39 24.39 9.55
C GLY A 237 -10.83 25.55 10.40
N ALA A 238 -9.90 26.33 9.88
CA ALA A 238 -9.13 27.27 10.70
C ALA A 238 -9.98 28.44 11.26
N LYS A 239 -11.00 28.88 10.53
CA LYS A 239 -11.92 29.95 10.94
C LYS A 239 -12.86 29.46 12.05
N GLU A 240 -13.50 28.33 11.85
CA GLU A 240 -14.43 27.71 12.79
C GLU A 240 -13.75 27.35 14.09
N ILE A 241 -12.52 26.83 14.03
CA ILE A 241 -11.71 26.53 15.21
C ILE A 241 -11.42 27.79 16.05
N ARG A 242 -11.18 28.95 15.41
CA ARG A 242 -10.89 30.21 16.10
C ARG A 242 -12.14 30.93 16.62
N LEU A 243 -13.25 30.80 15.90
CA LEU A 243 -14.50 31.48 16.22
C LEU A 243 -15.40 30.69 17.18
N SER A 244 -15.07 29.43 17.46
CA SER A 244 -15.88 28.57 18.31
C SER A 244 -15.02 27.86 19.37
N ASN A 245 -15.67 27.19 20.31
CA ASN A 245 -14.97 26.39 21.33
C ASN A 245 -14.69 24.95 20.88
N VAL A 246 -14.74 24.66 19.55
CA VAL A 246 -14.59 23.33 18.99
C VAL A 246 -13.18 22.75 19.24
N PHE A 247 -12.17 23.62 19.37
CA PHE A 247 -10.80 23.19 19.70
C PHE A 247 -10.73 22.39 21.00
N SER A 248 -11.44 22.84 22.05
CA SER A 248 -11.48 22.14 23.33
C SER A 248 -12.10 20.74 23.20
N LEU A 249 -13.15 20.62 22.39
CA LEU A 249 -13.80 19.34 22.08
C LEU A 249 -12.89 18.42 21.28
N MET A 250 -12.24 18.92 20.22
CA MET A 250 -11.29 18.15 19.42
C MET A 250 -10.09 17.67 20.23
N ARG A 251 -9.53 18.56 21.09
CA ARG A 251 -8.45 18.20 22.00
C ARG A 251 -8.87 17.07 22.96
N LYS A 252 -10.10 17.14 23.49
CA LYS A 252 -10.65 16.08 24.33
C LYS A 252 -10.80 14.77 23.57
N GLN A 253 -11.38 14.79 22.36
CA GLN A 253 -11.54 13.59 21.52
C GLN A 253 -10.17 12.96 21.19
N TYR A 254 -9.17 13.78 20.87
CA TYR A 254 -7.80 13.33 20.61
C TYR A 254 -7.19 12.67 21.86
N GLY A 255 -7.33 13.33 23.02
CA GLY A 255 -6.86 12.80 24.30
C GLY A 255 -7.53 11.48 24.68
N ASP A 256 -8.84 11.39 24.53
CA ASP A 256 -9.60 10.16 24.81
C ASP A 256 -9.20 9.02 23.87
N ALA A 257 -9.05 9.29 22.58
CA ALA A 257 -8.60 8.30 21.59
C ALA A 257 -7.16 7.83 21.89
N THR A 258 -6.27 8.74 22.24
CA THR A 258 -4.89 8.40 22.66
C THR A 258 -4.90 7.54 23.93
N ALA A 259 -5.66 7.93 24.95
CA ALA A 259 -5.78 7.18 26.19
C ALA A 259 -6.36 5.77 25.95
N ASN A 260 -7.33 5.64 25.05
CA ASN A 260 -7.88 4.34 24.65
C ASN A 260 -6.83 3.49 23.92
N ASN A 261 -6.05 4.06 23.02
CA ASN A 261 -4.93 3.35 22.35
C ASN A 261 -3.89 2.86 23.37
N VAL A 262 -3.56 3.67 24.39
CA VAL A 262 -2.69 3.23 25.48
C VAL A 262 -3.30 2.07 26.28
N LYS A 263 -4.62 2.11 26.58
CA LYS A 263 -5.32 0.99 27.24
C LYS A 263 -5.27 -0.28 26.40
N VAL A 264 -5.53 -0.17 25.10
CA VAL A 264 -5.43 -1.28 24.14
C VAL A 264 -3.99 -1.82 24.10
N ALA A 265 -2.99 -0.95 23.99
CA ALA A 265 -1.59 -1.37 23.99
C ALA A 265 -1.23 -2.12 25.28
N LYS A 266 -1.59 -1.60 26.46
CA LYS A 266 -1.39 -2.28 27.76
C LYS A 266 -2.08 -3.64 27.85
N LYS A 267 -3.30 -3.76 27.32
CA LYS A 267 -4.08 -5.03 27.29
C LYS A 267 -3.30 -6.16 26.59
N PHE A 268 -2.57 -5.83 25.54
CA PHE A 268 -1.83 -6.82 24.74
C PHE A 268 -0.34 -6.88 25.08
N ALA A 269 0.21 -5.85 25.76
CA ALA A 269 1.65 -5.70 26.00
C ALA A 269 2.27 -6.92 26.69
N PHE A 270 1.69 -7.39 27.79
CA PHE A 270 2.22 -8.52 28.53
C PHE A 270 2.22 -9.81 27.67
N ARG A 271 1.15 -10.05 26.92
CA ARG A 271 1.05 -11.25 26.07
C ARG A 271 2.07 -11.23 24.95
N THR A 272 2.20 -10.08 24.25
CA THR A 272 3.17 -9.94 23.16
C THR A 272 4.60 -9.97 23.68
N ALA A 273 4.88 -9.31 24.81
CA ALA A 273 6.20 -9.34 25.44
C ALA A 273 6.58 -10.76 25.88
N ASN A 274 5.66 -11.49 26.53
CA ASN A 274 5.89 -12.87 26.96
C ASN A 274 6.16 -13.80 25.77
N MET A 275 5.36 -13.69 24.68
CA MET A 275 5.59 -14.50 23.48
C MET A 275 6.92 -14.16 22.81
N ASN A 276 7.28 -12.87 22.76
CA ASN A 276 8.58 -12.46 22.21
C ASN A 276 9.76 -12.91 23.08
N PHE A 277 9.62 -12.84 24.40
CA PHE A 277 10.62 -13.33 25.35
C PHE A 277 10.88 -14.82 25.11
N TRP A 278 9.82 -15.67 25.11
CA TRP A 278 9.97 -17.10 24.87
C TRP A 278 10.53 -17.40 23.48
N ARG A 279 10.10 -16.65 22.46
CA ARG A 279 10.64 -16.80 21.11
C ARG A 279 12.14 -16.57 21.06
N ILE A 280 12.59 -15.45 21.64
CA ILE A 280 14.02 -15.09 21.63
C ILE A 280 14.80 -16.04 22.53
N THR A 281 14.40 -16.22 23.78
CA THR A 281 15.09 -17.08 24.75
C THR A 281 15.20 -18.51 24.23
N PHE A 282 14.11 -19.09 23.73
CA PHE A 282 14.12 -20.44 23.21
C PHE A 282 15.07 -20.59 22.01
N THR A 283 15.12 -19.59 21.13
CA THR A 283 16.06 -19.59 20.01
C THR A 283 17.50 -19.48 20.48
N PHE A 284 17.81 -18.49 21.29
CA PHE A 284 19.19 -18.26 21.76
C PHE A 284 19.65 -19.38 22.69
N THR A 285 18.89 -19.72 23.74
CA THR A 285 19.29 -20.75 24.71
C THR A 285 19.46 -22.12 24.05
N VAL A 286 18.55 -22.55 23.20
CA VAL A 286 18.64 -23.88 22.58
C VAL A 286 19.75 -23.94 21.54
N ILE A 287 19.89 -22.90 20.68
CA ILE A 287 20.94 -22.91 19.66
C ILE A 287 22.29 -22.64 20.29
N PHE A 288 22.46 -21.53 21.03
CA PHE A 288 23.79 -21.15 21.57
C PHE A 288 24.25 -22.08 22.69
N GLU A 289 23.47 -22.17 23.73
CA GLU A 289 23.85 -22.96 24.91
C GLU A 289 23.75 -24.45 24.64
N GLY A 290 22.68 -24.88 23.97
CA GLY A 290 22.46 -26.28 23.65
C GLY A 290 23.50 -26.85 22.72
N VAL A 291 23.80 -26.19 21.58
CA VAL A 291 24.83 -26.64 20.63
C VAL A 291 26.21 -26.56 21.28
N LEU A 292 26.51 -25.48 22.02
CA LEU A 292 27.81 -25.33 22.68
C LEU A 292 28.03 -26.44 23.71
N LEU A 293 27.09 -26.68 24.61
CA LEU A 293 27.18 -27.76 25.63
C LEU A 293 27.30 -29.12 24.96
N TYR A 294 26.52 -29.36 23.90
CA TYR A 294 26.58 -30.59 23.13
C TYR A 294 27.96 -30.78 22.46
N ALA A 295 28.48 -29.73 21.83
CA ALA A 295 29.80 -29.79 21.16
C ALA A 295 30.93 -29.97 22.18
N ILE A 296 30.90 -29.35 23.37
CA ILE A 296 31.85 -29.63 24.45
C ILE A 296 31.76 -31.05 24.94
N TYR A 297 30.55 -31.58 25.12
CA TYR A 297 30.36 -33.00 25.49
C TYR A 297 30.96 -33.93 24.46
N ARG A 298 30.70 -33.71 23.16
CA ARG A 298 31.23 -34.51 22.07
C ARG A 298 32.77 -34.46 21.96
N ASN A 299 33.34 -33.27 22.22
CA ASN A 299 34.82 -33.13 22.21
C ASN A 299 35.46 -33.73 23.43
N ARG A 300 34.96 -33.42 24.67
CA ARG A 300 35.64 -33.76 25.94
C ARG A 300 35.29 -35.15 26.48
N VAL A 301 34.04 -35.62 26.28
CA VAL A 301 33.56 -36.87 26.88
C VAL A 301 33.65 -38.01 25.86
N THR A 302 33.20 -37.80 24.65
CA THR A 302 33.21 -38.87 23.61
C THR A 302 34.46 -38.86 22.72
N GLY A 303 35.15 -37.73 22.63
CA GLY A 303 36.31 -37.55 21.75
C GLY A 303 36.02 -37.65 20.25
N SER A 304 34.72 -37.50 19.88
CA SER A 304 34.25 -37.77 18.52
C SER A 304 34.36 -36.58 17.57
N ILE A 305 34.57 -35.38 18.08
CA ILE A 305 34.82 -34.18 17.29
C ILE A 305 36.09 -33.49 17.76
N SER A 306 36.80 -32.86 16.83
CA SER A 306 38.02 -32.13 17.10
C SER A 306 37.73 -30.76 17.77
N LEU A 307 38.76 -30.10 18.32
CA LEU A 307 38.66 -28.74 18.81
C LEU A 307 38.34 -27.78 17.64
N ALA A 308 38.85 -28.07 16.45
CA ALA A 308 38.54 -27.34 15.25
C ALA A 308 37.04 -27.42 14.92
N ASP A 309 36.45 -28.63 14.94
CA ASP A 309 35.01 -28.81 14.70
C ASP A 309 34.14 -28.11 15.73
N LEU A 310 34.53 -28.13 17.02
CA LEU A 310 33.85 -27.38 18.09
C LEU A 310 33.82 -25.89 17.75
N THR A 311 34.95 -25.32 17.34
CA THR A 311 35.06 -23.90 16.99
C THR A 311 34.17 -23.55 15.79
N ILE A 312 34.20 -24.37 14.76
CA ILE A 312 33.39 -24.19 13.55
C ILE A 312 31.89 -24.32 13.88
N MET A 313 31.49 -25.33 14.65
CA MET A 313 30.11 -25.48 15.10
C MET A 313 29.62 -24.26 15.87
N THR A 314 30.46 -23.67 16.74
CA THR A 314 30.11 -22.47 17.50
C THR A 314 29.90 -21.26 16.60
N SER A 315 30.74 -21.09 15.56
CA SER A 315 30.57 -20.03 14.57
C SER A 315 29.30 -20.20 13.71
N LEU A 316 29.10 -21.41 13.18
CA LEU A 316 27.91 -21.75 12.37
C LEU A 316 26.58 -21.57 13.14
N MET A 317 26.61 -21.85 14.45
CA MET A 317 25.47 -21.63 15.35
C MET A 317 25.06 -20.14 15.40
N VAL A 318 26.04 -19.21 15.46
CA VAL A 318 25.79 -17.77 15.42
C VAL A 318 25.15 -17.37 14.10
N ALA A 319 25.74 -17.77 12.99
CA ALA A 319 25.20 -17.52 11.65
C ALA A 319 23.77 -18.06 11.52
N MET A 320 23.54 -19.30 11.91
CA MET A 320 22.23 -19.95 11.81
C MET A 320 21.14 -19.20 12.59
N THR A 321 21.47 -18.74 13.79
CA THR A 321 20.52 -17.97 14.63
C THR A 321 20.06 -16.70 13.93
N TRP A 322 20.98 -15.91 13.41
CA TRP A 322 20.65 -14.65 12.75
C TRP A 322 19.92 -14.87 11.41
N ILE A 323 20.35 -15.87 10.63
CA ILE A 323 19.70 -16.20 9.37
C ILE A 323 18.25 -16.63 9.62
N LEU A 324 18.00 -17.51 10.60
CA LEU A 324 16.65 -17.96 10.94
C LEU A 324 15.73 -16.84 11.43
N ILE A 325 16.24 -15.93 12.28
CA ILE A 325 15.49 -14.77 12.72
C ILE A 325 15.07 -13.92 11.51
N ARG A 326 16.00 -13.63 10.60
CA ARG A 326 15.72 -12.84 9.39
C ARG A 326 14.75 -13.54 8.44
N VAL A 327 14.88 -14.83 8.22
CA VAL A 327 13.93 -15.60 7.41
C VAL A 327 12.52 -15.51 7.97
N PHE A 328 12.38 -15.66 9.30
CA PHE A 328 11.11 -15.53 9.97
C PHE A 328 10.53 -14.12 9.83
N GLU A 329 11.33 -13.07 10.06
CA GLU A 329 10.91 -11.68 9.91
C GLU A 329 10.45 -11.38 8.49
N ASN A 330 11.16 -11.86 7.47
CA ASN A 330 10.80 -11.72 6.06
C ASN A 330 9.47 -12.41 5.74
N ILE A 331 9.26 -13.63 6.21
CA ILE A 331 7.98 -14.34 6.05
C ILE A 331 6.84 -13.56 6.73
N MET A 332 7.07 -13.06 7.94
CA MET A 332 6.07 -12.28 8.66
C MET A 332 5.76 -10.95 7.99
N GLU A 333 6.74 -10.30 7.36
CA GLU A 333 6.56 -9.10 6.56
C GLU A 333 5.63 -9.36 5.37
N VAL A 334 5.85 -10.45 4.64
CA VAL A 334 4.99 -10.88 3.54
C VAL A 334 3.57 -11.18 4.02
N LEU A 335 3.42 -11.91 5.13
CA LEU A 335 2.10 -12.24 5.69
C LEU A 335 1.34 -11.00 6.18
N ARG A 336 2.03 -10.06 6.84
CA ARG A 336 1.45 -8.82 7.34
C ARG A 336 0.93 -7.93 6.22
N ASN A 337 1.67 -7.80 5.14
CA ASN A 337 1.30 -6.97 4.01
C ASN A 337 0.36 -7.65 3.01
N GLY A 338 0.15 -8.96 3.12
CA GLY A 338 -0.70 -9.72 2.19
C GLY A 338 -2.15 -9.23 2.08
N MET A 339 -2.73 -8.73 3.19
CA MET A 339 -4.08 -8.16 3.18
C MET A 339 -4.14 -6.82 2.42
N PHE A 340 -3.11 -5.97 2.57
CA PHE A 340 -3.03 -4.71 1.83
C PHE A 340 -2.87 -4.97 0.33
N ILE A 341 -2.04 -5.94 -0.02
CA ILE A 341 -1.88 -6.34 -1.43
C ILE A 341 -3.19 -6.91 -1.98
N ASN A 342 -4.00 -7.60 -1.16
CA ASN A 342 -5.33 -8.05 -1.59
C ASN A 342 -6.27 -6.90 -1.93
N ASN A 343 -6.31 -5.85 -1.10
CA ASN A 343 -7.10 -4.64 -1.38
C ASN A 343 -6.60 -3.92 -2.62
N LEU A 344 -5.28 -3.76 -2.75
CA LEU A 344 -4.64 -3.18 -3.93
C LEU A 344 -4.97 -3.95 -5.20
N LYS A 345 -4.85 -5.28 -5.16
CA LYS A 345 -5.19 -6.17 -6.26
C LYS A 345 -6.66 -6.04 -6.61
N GLY A 346 -7.55 -6.12 -5.62
CA GLY A 346 -9.00 -5.97 -5.83
C GLY A 346 -9.40 -4.62 -6.42
N PHE A 347 -8.67 -3.55 -6.10
CA PHE A 347 -8.86 -2.24 -6.72
C PHE A 347 -8.37 -2.20 -8.16
N LEU A 348 -7.18 -2.71 -8.45
CA LEU A 348 -6.61 -2.72 -9.81
C LEU A 348 -7.37 -3.65 -10.77
N GLU A 349 -7.94 -4.75 -10.25
CA GLU A 349 -8.72 -5.73 -11.00
C GLU A 349 -10.24 -5.44 -10.98
N TYR A 350 -10.66 -4.30 -10.39
CA TYR A 350 -12.08 -3.91 -10.40
C TYR A 350 -12.55 -3.68 -11.84
N GLU A 351 -13.69 -4.28 -12.21
CA GLU A 351 -14.32 -4.08 -13.51
C GLU A 351 -15.28 -2.89 -13.42
N GLU A 352 -15.01 -1.87 -14.21
CA GLU A 352 -15.83 -0.66 -14.28
C GLU A 352 -17.20 -0.99 -14.93
N LYS A 353 -18.28 -0.53 -14.31
CA LYS A 353 -19.62 -0.65 -14.87
C LYS A 353 -19.87 0.35 -15.99
N ILE A 354 -19.24 1.52 -15.89
CA ILE A 354 -19.30 2.60 -16.88
C ILE A 354 -17.85 2.90 -17.29
N PRO A 355 -17.28 2.16 -18.26
CA PRO A 355 -15.90 2.35 -18.66
C PRO A 355 -15.73 3.71 -19.36
N GLU A 356 -14.79 4.52 -18.85
CA GLU A 356 -14.50 5.86 -19.39
C GLU A 356 -13.92 5.82 -20.81
N ASP A 357 -13.29 4.71 -21.19
CA ASP A 357 -12.70 4.45 -22.51
C ASP A 357 -13.62 3.64 -23.42
N PHE A 358 -14.93 3.59 -23.10
CA PHE A 358 -15.90 2.90 -23.96
C PHE A 358 -15.94 3.54 -25.36
N ASP A 359 -15.51 2.77 -26.35
CA ASP A 359 -15.42 3.17 -27.76
C ASP A 359 -16.75 2.85 -28.47
N GLY A 360 -17.77 3.64 -28.11
CA GLY A 360 -19.08 3.60 -28.76
C GLY A 360 -19.14 4.50 -30.00
N GLU A 361 -20.34 4.66 -30.52
CA GLU A 361 -20.59 5.55 -31.67
C GLU A 361 -20.32 7.02 -31.32
N MET A 362 -19.82 7.79 -32.27
CA MET A 362 -19.64 9.23 -32.08
C MET A 362 -21.00 9.93 -32.10
N PRO A 363 -21.34 10.71 -31.06
CA PRO A 363 -22.58 11.47 -31.05
C PRO A 363 -22.52 12.61 -32.06
N ASP A 364 -23.65 12.94 -32.65
CA ASP A 364 -23.80 14.17 -33.45
C ASP A 364 -23.69 15.38 -32.50
N PRO A 365 -22.75 16.32 -32.72
CA PRO A 365 -22.64 17.51 -31.89
C PRO A 365 -23.84 18.48 -32.04
N ASP A 366 -24.62 18.39 -33.15
CA ASP A 366 -25.81 19.21 -33.32
C ASP A 366 -26.96 18.65 -32.50
N PHE A 367 -27.15 19.24 -31.31
CA PHE A 367 -28.20 18.87 -30.36
C PHE A 367 -29.59 19.10 -30.95
N GLN A 368 -30.41 18.04 -31.02
CA GLN A 368 -31.84 18.12 -31.41
C GLN A 368 -32.75 17.90 -30.22
N SER A 369 -32.50 16.83 -29.45
CA SER A 369 -33.30 16.52 -28.27
C SER A 369 -32.57 15.66 -27.25
N LEU A 370 -32.98 15.81 -25.98
CA LEU A 370 -32.61 14.91 -24.88
C LEU A 370 -33.92 14.42 -24.25
N GLU A 371 -34.14 13.12 -24.21
CA GLU A 371 -35.34 12.49 -23.69
C GLU A 371 -35.06 11.53 -22.56
N PHE A 372 -35.75 11.69 -21.45
CA PHE A 372 -35.85 10.69 -20.38
C PHE A 372 -37.13 9.88 -20.61
N ARG A 373 -37.02 8.57 -20.69
CA ARG A 373 -38.12 7.67 -20.96
C ARG A 373 -38.25 6.63 -19.85
N LYS A 374 -39.24 6.84 -18.95
CA LYS A 374 -39.58 5.99 -17.81
C LYS A 374 -38.32 5.66 -16.95
N VAL A 375 -37.53 6.67 -16.66
CA VAL A 375 -36.28 6.53 -15.92
C VAL A 375 -36.56 6.39 -14.43
N SER A 376 -36.06 5.29 -13.82
CA SER A 376 -35.99 5.13 -12.37
C SER A 376 -34.54 4.95 -11.94
N PHE A 377 -34.22 5.51 -10.77
CA PHE A 377 -32.86 5.45 -10.22
C PHE A 377 -32.85 5.48 -8.69
N SER A 378 -31.97 4.64 -8.11
CA SER A 378 -31.79 4.52 -6.67
C SER A 378 -30.32 4.68 -6.28
N TYR A 379 -30.05 5.41 -5.20
CA TYR A 379 -28.76 5.33 -4.51
C TYR A 379 -28.83 4.19 -3.50
N LYS A 380 -28.19 3.06 -3.81
CA LYS A 380 -28.28 1.80 -3.03
C LYS A 380 -29.75 1.37 -2.87
N ASP A 381 -30.25 1.44 -1.63
CA ASP A 381 -31.61 0.99 -1.28
C ASP A 381 -32.65 2.14 -1.26
N LYS A 382 -32.22 3.36 -1.63
CA LYS A 382 -33.11 4.54 -1.61
C LYS A 382 -33.43 4.99 -3.02
N GLU A 383 -34.65 4.76 -3.45
CA GLU A 383 -35.18 5.29 -4.72
C GLU A 383 -35.27 6.82 -4.67
N ILE A 384 -34.73 7.48 -5.69
CA ILE A 384 -34.69 8.95 -5.80
C ILE A 384 -35.52 9.42 -6.99
N ILE A 385 -35.51 8.67 -8.08
CA ILE A 385 -36.25 8.98 -9.30
C ILE A 385 -37.11 7.77 -9.60
N HIS A 386 -38.41 8.03 -9.84
CA HIS A 386 -39.40 7.01 -10.14
C HIS A 386 -40.13 7.35 -11.44
N ASP A 387 -40.05 6.48 -12.44
CA ASP A 387 -40.76 6.51 -13.75
C ASP A 387 -40.77 7.92 -14.40
N LEU A 388 -39.65 8.64 -14.33
CA LEU A 388 -39.52 10.01 -14.84
C LEU A 388 -39.43 10.00 -16.35
N SER A 389 -40.32 10.80 -16.98
CA SER A 389 -40.33 11.00 -18.42
C SER A 389 -40.47 12.48 -18.76
N PHE A 390 -39.56 13.01 -19.56
CA PHE A 390 -39.60 14.36 -20.11
C PHE A 390 -38.66 14.46 -21.31
N GLN A 391 -38.81 15.51 -22.11
CA GLN A 391 -37.99 15.80 -23.27
C GLN A 391 -37.60 17.28 -23.27
N ILE A 392 -36.37 17.59 -23.68
CA ILE A 392 -35.84 18.92 -23.92
C ILE A 392 -35.43 18.98 -25.40
N ASN A 393 -35.93 19.96 -26.15
CA ASN A 393 -35.60 20.15 -27.55
C ASN A 393 -34.62 21.28 -27.77
N LYS A 394 -34.02 21.34 -28.97
CA LYS A 394 -33.09 22.38 -29.37
C LYS A 394 -33.72 23.77 -29.19
N GLY A 395 -32.98 24.66 -28.53
CA GLY A 395 -33.38 26.05 -28.24
C GLY A 395 -34.31 26.19 -27.02
N GLU A 396 -34.69 25.12 -26.34
CA GLU A 396 -35.49 25.19 -25.13
C GLU A 396 -34.62 25.47 -23.88
N ILE A 397 -35.19 26.21 -22.95
CA ILE A 397 -34.66 26.42 -21.59
C ILE A 397 -35.53 25.65 -20.61
N ALA A 398 -34.98 24.66 -19.94
CA ALA A 398 -35.67 23.85 -18.94
C ALA A 398 -35.22 24.23 -17.52
N ALA A 399 -36.17 24.42 -16.61
CA ALA A 399 -35.88 24.65 -15.20
C ALA A 399 -36.34 23.46 -14.34
N LEU A 400 -35.43 22.88 -13.56
CA LEU A 400 -35.74 21.83 -12.60
C LEU A 400 -36.06 22.45 -11.24
N VAL A 401 -37.35 22.47 -10.87
CA VAL A 401 -37.84 23.04 -9.62
C VAL A 401 -38.28 21.96 -8.65
N GLY A 402 -38.03 22.13 -7.36
CA GLY A 402 -38.40 21.19 -6.32
C GLY A 402 -37.65 21.42 -5.02
N HIS A 403 -38.08 20.79 -3.93
CA HIS A 403 -37.44 20.88 -2.63
C HIS A 403 -36.03 20.25 -2.64
N ASN A 404 -35.23 20.52 -1.57
CA ASN A 404 -33.93 19.91 -1.42
C ASN A 404 -34.07 18.38 -1.27
N GLY A 405 -33.28 17.62 -2.04
CA GLY A 405 -33.36 16.16 -2.08
C GLY A 405 -34.40 15.60 -3.08
N ALA A 406 -35.08 16.44 -3.87
CA ALA A 406 -36.04 16.00 -4.90
C ALA A 406 -35.39 15.34 -6.14
N GLY A 407 -34.08 15.10 -6.16
CA GLY A 407 -33.39 14.42 -7.26
C GLY A 407 -32.89 15.34 -8.39
N LYS A 408 -32.97 16.68 -8.26
CA LYS A 408 -32.53 17.63 -9.32
C LYS A 408 -31.08 17.37 -9.79
N THR A 409 -30.14 17.32 -8.86
CA THR A 409 -28.73 17.02 -9.17
C THR A 409 -28.54 15.60 -9.70
N THR A 410 -29.38 14.65 -9.27
CA THR A 410 -29.34 13.26 -9.76
C THR A 410 -29.76 13.17 -11.24
N ILE A 411 -30.75 13.96 -11.67
CA ILE A 411 -31.13 14.05 -13.07
C ILE A 411 -29.94 14.54 -13.92
N VAL A 412 -29.23 15.58 -13.48
CA VAL A 412 -28.04 16.08 -14.17
C VAL A 412 -26.94 15.02 -14.22
N LYS A 413 -26.70 14.30 -13.11
CA LYS A 413 -25.70 13.22 -13.06
C LYS A 413 -26.06 12.08 -14.03
N LEU A 414 -27.32 11.72 -14.16
CA LEU A 414 -27.80 10.72 -15.13
C LEU A 414 -27.68 11.22 -16.57
N MET A 415 -28.02 12.51 -16.81
CA MET A 415 -27.86 13.16 -18.12
C MET A 415 -26.42 13.09 -18.62
N LEU A 416 -25.44 13.30 -17.73
CA LEU A 416 -24.00 13.24 -18.03
C LEU A 416 -23.46 11.79 -18.03
N ARG A 417 -24.33 10.81 -17.84
CA ARG A 417 -23.93 9.42 -17.67
C ARG A 417 -22.83 9.21 -16.62
N LEU A 418 -22.90 9.96 -15.51
CA LEU A 418 -22.10 9.67 -14.30
C LEU A 418 -22.70 8.47 -13.54
N TYR A 419 -23.94 8.15 -13.82
CA TYR A 419 -24.70 6.96 -13.41
C TYR A 419 -25.52 6.46 -14.58
N ASP A 420 -25.73 5.15 -14.66
CA ASP A 420 -26.76 4.56 -15.53
C ASP A 420 -28.05 4.39 -14.73
N PRO A 421 -29.25 4.56 -15.33
CA PRO A 421 -30.52 4.35 -14.66
C PRO A 421 -30.74 2.86 -14.34
N ASP A 422 -31.48 2.59 -13.22
CA ASP A 422 -31.87 1.22 -12.85
C ASP A 422 -32.89 0.64 -13.86
N SER A 423 -33.77 1.49 -14.36
CA SER A 423 -34.72 1.14 -15.43
C SER A 423 -35.04 2.35 -16.31
N GLY A 424 -35.62 2.10 -17.48
CA GLY A 424 -35.83 3.11 -18.50
C GLY A 424 -34.60 3.41 -19.35
N MET A 425 -34.65 4.49 -20.10
CA MET A 425 -33.55 4.92 -20.96
C MET A 425 -33.49 6.43 -21.10
N ILE A 426 -32.29 6.92 -21.37
CA ILE A 426 -32.02 8.33 -21.67
C ILE A 426 -31.53 8.38 -23.10
N LEU A 427 -32.20 9.18 -23.93
CA LEU A 427 -31.91 9.29 -25.36
C LEU A 427 -31.35 10.67 -25.67
N TYR A 428 -30.25 10.69 -26.42
CA TYR A 428 -29.69 11.89 -27.04
C TYR A 428 -29.93 11.78 -28.55
N ASN A 429 -30.62 12.74 -29.13
CA ASN A 429 -31.03 12.74 -30.55
C ASN A 429 -31.74 11.41 -30.96
N GLY A 430 -32.61 10.90 -30.06
CA GLY A 430 -33.38 9.69 -30.28
C GLY A 430 -32.64 8.36 -30.03
N LYS A 431 -31.34 8.37 -29.66
CA LYS A 431 -30.50 7.20 -29.43
C LYS A 431 -30.04 7.08 -28.00
N ASP A 432 -29.97 5.86 -27.46
CA ASP A 432 -29.60 5.60 -26.08
C ASP A 432 -28.16 6.09 -25.80
N ILE A 433 -27.99 6.90 -24.74
CA ILE A 433 -26.69 7.46 -24.36
C ILE A 433 -25.63 6.39 -24.05
N ARG A 434 -26.03 5.17 -23.73
CA ARG A 434 -25.13 4.04 -23.45
C ARG A 434 -24.41 3.51 -24.69
N THR A 435 -24.89 3.85 -25.91
CA THR A 435 -24.30 3.41 -27.16
C THR A 435 -23.18 4.33 -27.67
N TYR A 436 -23.12 5.53 -27.14
CA TYR A 436 -22.13 6.52 -27.56
C TYR A 436 -20.76 6.33 -26.91
N ASN A 437 -19.70 6.76 -27.59
CA ASN A 437 -18.40 7.01 -26.99
C ASN A 437 -18.57 7.97 -25.81
N LEU A 438 -18.21 7.51 -24.61
CA LEU A 438 -18.56 8.22 -23.37
C LEU A 438 -17.90 9.59 -23.27
N LYS A 439 -16.64 9.68 -23.70
CA LYS A 439 -15.91 10.96 -23.68
C LYS A 439 -16.51 11.95 -24.68
N ALA A 440 -16.74 11.54 -25.91
CA ALA A 440 -17.33 12.38 -26.94
C ALA A 440 -18.76 12.81 -26.55
N TYR A 441 -19.53 11.94 -25.92
CA TYR A 441 -20.85 12.29 -25.41
C TYR A 441 -20.78 13.36 -24.31
N ARG A 442 -19.88 13.22 -23.34
CA ARG A 442 -19.73 14.22 -22.27
C ARG A 442 -19.16 15.54 -22.76
N ASP A 443 -18.35 15.55 -23.83
CA ASP A 443 -17.78 16.75 -24.42
C ASP A 443 -18.83 17.67 -25.08
N ILE A 444 -20.06 17.17 -25.32
CA ILE A 444 -21.20 17.98 -25.81
C ILE A 444 -21.70 18.93 -24.74
N PHE A 445 -21.56 18.57 -23.46
CA PHE A 445 -22.12 19.31 -22.33
C PHE A 445 -21.09 20.28 -21.74
N ALA A 446 -21.55 21.52 -21.49
CA ALA A 446 -20.86 22.46 -20.60
C ALA A 446 -21.60 22.48 -19.27
N THR A 447 -20.93 22.04 -18.20
CA THR A 447 -21.57 21.89 -16.87
C THR A 447 -20.85 22.71 -15.82
N THR A 448 -21.63 23.38 -14.95
CA THR A 448 -21.14 24.01 -13.75
C THR A 448 -21.88 23.44 -12.55
N PHE A 449 -21.17 22.75 -11.68
CA PHE A 449 -21.71 22.25 -10.42
C PHE A 449 -21.65 23.34 -9.34
N GLN A 450 -22.54 23.23 -8.35
CA GLN A 450 -22.58 24.18 -7.23
C GLN A 450 -21.34 24.10 -6.33
N ASP A 451 -20.73 22.92 -6.26
CA ASP A 451 -19.54 22.56 -5.49
C ASP A 451 -18.29 22.38 -6.38
N PHE A 452 -18.11 23.26 -7.39
CA PHE A 452 -16.94 23.23 -8.26
C PHE A 452 -15.64 23.35 -7.46
N ARG A 453 -14.57 22.75 -7.98
CA ARG A 453 -13.23 22.80 -7.39
C ARG A 453 -12.28 23.55 -8.30
N LEU A 454 -11.51 24.45 -7.72
CA LEU A 454 -10.32 25.01 -8.35
C LEU A 454 -9.15 24.07 -8.07
N PHE A 455 -8.37 23.81 -9.10
CA PHE A 455 -7.15 23.02 -8.99
C PHE A 455 -5.95 23.93 -8.75
N GLY A 456 -4.91 23.42 -8.08
CA GLY A 456 -3.63 24.10 -7.89
C GLY A 456 -2.82 24.19 -9.20
N MET A 457 -3.44 24.83 -10.19
CA MET A 457 -2.95 25.02 -11.55
C MET A 457 -3.14 26.47 -11.93
N THR A 458 -2.60 26.90 -13.08
CA THR A 458 -2.78 28.26 -13.57
C THR A 458 -4.25 28.55 -13.92
N VAL A 459 -4.60 29.84 -14.03
CA VAL A 459 -5.93 30.26 -14.55
C VAL A 459 -6.19 29.62 -15.90
N LYS A 460 -5.21 29.67 -16.80
CA LYS A 460 -5.26 29.05 -18.13
C LYS A 460 -5.57 27.56 -18.06
N GLU A 461 -4.83 26.81 -17.25
CA GLU A 461 -5.02 25.35 -17.11
C GLU A 461 -6.38 25.00 -16.47
N ASN A 462 -6.87 25.80 -15.50
CA ASN A 462 -8.18 25.64 -14.90
C ASN A 462 -9.32 25.90 -15.90
N ILE A 463 -9.14 26.80 -16.87
CA ILE A 463 -10.13 27.08 -17.91
C ILE A 463 -10.10 26.00 -18.99
N LEU A 464 -8.91 25.63 -19.45
CA LEU A 464 -8.75 24.62 -20.51
C LEU A 464 -9.07 23.21 -20.06
N MET A 465 -8.92 22.90 -18.75
CA MET A 465 -9.15 21.56 -18.18
C MET A 465 -8.45 20.43 -18.99
N GLY A 466 -7.24 20.69 -19.48
CA GLY A 466 -6.43 19.75 -20.28
C GLY A 466 -6.86 19.60 -21.74
N ARG A 467 -7.75 20.45 -22.26
CA ARG A 467 -8.03 20.55 -23.69
C ARG A 467 -6.93 21.39 -24.35
N HIS A 468 -6.54 21.01 -25.57
CA HIS A 468 -5.55 21.73 -26.37
C HIS A 468 -6.21 22.37 -27.58
N TYR A 469 -5.87 23.61 -27.85
CA TYR A 469 -6.36 24.42 -28.96
C TYR A 469 -5.19 25.14 -29.65
N GLU A 470 -5.34 25.49 -30.92
CA GLU A 470 -4.30 26.21 -31.69
C GLU A 470 -4.01 27.61 -31.12
N SER A 471 -5.01 28.29 -30.53
CA SER A 471 -4.91 29.64 -29.96
C SER A 471 -5.40 29.65 -28.49
N GLU A 472 -4.75 28.88 -27.63
CA GLU A 472 -5.19 28.69 -26.22
C GLU A 472 -5.34 30.01 -25.45
N ASP A 473 -4.35 30.93 -25.58
CA ASP A 473 -4.36 32.19 -24.84
C ASP A 473 -5.50 33.10 -25.27
N GLU A 474 -5.77 33.17 -26.59
CA GLU A 474 -6.89 33.99 -27.12
C GLU A 474 -8.24 33.45 -26.68
N MET A 475 -8.41 32.11 -26.71
CA MET A 475 -9.63 31.46 -26.24
C MET A 475 -9.85 31.68 -24.74
N VAL A 476 -8.79 31.57 -23.93
CA VAL A 476 -8.85 31.81 -22.51
C VAL A 476 -9.22 33.28 -22.22
N LYS A 477 -8.61 34.24 -22.92
CA LYS A 477 -8.94 35.67 -22.77
C LYS A 477 -10.35 35.98 -23.22
N ASP A 478 -10.83 35.36 -24.30
CA ASP A 478 -12.23 35.53 -24.76
C ASP A 478 -13.21 34.98 -23.72
N ALA A 479 -12.93 33.80 -23.14
CA ALA A 479 -13.73 33.21 -22.07
C ALA A 479 -13.77 34.11 -20.81
N LEU A 480 -12.61 34.64 -20.39
CA LEU A 480 -12.49 35.55 -19.25
C LEU A 480 -13.22 36.87 -19.52
N LYS A 481 -13.16 37.38 -20.75
CA LYS A 481 -13.89 38.58 -21.15
C LYS A 481 -15.40 38.36 -21.12
N LYS A 482 -15.89 37.21 -21.64
CA LYS A 482 -17.30 36.84 -21.57
C LYS A 482 -17.80 36.67 -20.12
N ALA A 483 -16.90 36.24 -19.23
CA ALA A 483 -17.19 36.11 -17.80
C ALA A 483 -17.02 37.43 -17.00
N ASP A 484 -16.64 38.55 -17.65
CA ASP A 484 -16.40 39.88 -17.05
C ASP A 484 -15.33 39.88 -15.93
N VAL A 485 -14.27 39.05 -16.14
CA VAL A 485 -13.17 38.92 -15.15
C VAL A 485 -11.77 39.13 -15.78
N LEU A 486 -11.69 39.43 -17.08
CA LEU A 486 -10.41 39.51 -17.80
C LEU A 486 -9.49 40.56 -17.19
N GLU A 487 -9.98 41.81 -16.99
CA GLU A 487 -9.19 42.89 -16.42
C GLU A 487 -8.62 42.57 -15.05
N ARG A 488 -9.40 41.84 -14.23
CA ARG A 488 -8.97 41.41 -12.90
C ARG A 488 -7.87 40.39 -12.95
N ILE A 489 -7.92 39.49 -13.94
CA ILE A 489 -6.89 38.46 -14.13
C ILE A 489 -5.62 39.07 -14.73
N GLU A 490 -5.74 39.98 -15.70
CA GLU A 490 -4.60 40.69 -16.28
C GLU A 490 -3.89 41.64 -15.28
N ALA A 491 -4.57 42.06 -14.22
CA ALA A 491 -3.98 42.84 -13.13
C ALA A 491 -3.14 41.99 -12.16
N LEU A 492 -3.19 40.65 -12.25
CA LEU A 492 -2.33 39.75 -11.47
C LEU A 492 -0.91 39.75 -12.05
N GLU A 493 0.10 39.52 -11.21
CA GLU A 493 1.52 39.56 -11.57
C GLU A 493 1.87 38.68 -12.79
N HIS A 494 1.22 37.50 -12.92
CA HIS A 494 1.44 36.56 -14.02
C HIS A 494 0.21 36.39 -14.94
N GLY A 495 -0.80 37.25 -14.82
CA GLY A 495 -2.00 37.21 -15.66
C GLY A 495 -2.67 35.82 -15.67
N ILE A 496 -2.88 35.27 -16.88
CA ILE A 496 -3.50 33.93 -17.06
C ILE A 496 -2.61 32.77 -16.59
N ASP A 497 -1.33 33.00 -16.38
CA ASP A 497 -0.38 32.00 -15.87
C ASP A 497 -0.27 32.04 -14.34
N THR A 498 -1.07 32.85 -13.65
CA THR A 498 -1.14 32.88 -12.20
C THR A 498 -1.74 31.58 -11.67
N VAL A 499 -1.07 30.93 -10.70
CA VAL A 499 -1.58 29.72 -10.02
C VAL A 499 -2.74 30.07 -9.10
N MET A 500 -3.84 29.31 -9.19
CA MET A 500 -5.11 29.62 -8.48
C MET A 500 -5.15 29.22 -7.01
N THR A 501 -4.09 28.61 -6.49
CA THR A 501 -4.01 28.23 -5.07
C THR A 501 -2.60 28.43 -4.54
N LYS A 502 -2.47 28.64 -3.22
CA LYS A 502 -1.18 28.75 -2.52
C LYS A 502 -0.60 27.40 -2.07
N GLU A 503 -1.12 26.29 -2.58
CA GLU A 503 -0.62 24.95 -2.19
C GLU A 503 0.80 24.66 -2.71
N PHE A 504 1.15 25.20 -3.88
CA PHE A 504 2.41 24.90 -4.56
C PHE A 504 3.20 26.17 -4.93
N ASP A 505 2.59 27.34 -4.86
CA ASP A 505 3.21 28.62 -5.20
C ASP A 505 2.83 29.65 -4.13
N GLU A 506 3.83 30.26 -3.48
CA GLU A 506 3.62 31.31 -2.47
C GLU A 506 2.96 32.57 -3.09
N ASN A 507 3.15 32.80 -4.40
CA ASN A 507 2.55 33.89 -5.18
C ASN A 507 1.19 33.50 -5.79
N GLY A 508 0.68 32.31 -5.54
CA GLY A 508 -0.65 31.88 -5.95
C GLY A 508 -1.77 32.71 -5.33
N CYS A 509 -2.93 32.75 -5.98
CA CYS A 509 -4.12 33.50 -5.54
C CYS A 509 -4.92 32.76 -4.47
#